data_bc72d6df73b934550e155e4b130f7cf4
#
_entry.id   bc72d6df73b934550e155e4b130f7cf4
#
_cell.length_a   1.000
_cell.length_b   1.000
_cell.length_c   1.000
_cell.angle_alpha   90.00
_cell.angle_beta   90.00
_cell.angle_gamma   90.00
#
_symmetry.space_group_name_H-M   'P 1'
#
loop_
_entity.id
_entity.type
_entity.pdbx_description
1 polymer ?
#
loop_
_entity_poly.entity_id
_entity_poly.type
_entity_poly.pdbx_seq_one_letter_code
_entity_poly.pdbx_strand_id
1 'polypeptide(L)'
;MKKATPFILMIPCAILAVLILFACSKPQHKDDPAVQNTPTAEIQTPVLIEGKKEPLELLYNTINNPGTQTQNGFYRTVDTGESFSNIVYIDFSSQRMVYLCAQPNCSHRTPDCTSYLDSELSLGGFAACADSLYFFSPNGEIWRMNLDGSEREKIYTGAAAANLNTNLAYDGDNLFWIQTIPSGEKTTSRLVCLNLSGYNLQELCSFDETVSIAAVQDRSIVLQHRFADETMSVGKFDVDTQQETCIYTDETASAKYGLVDLTRYVYIDYTDKSVKEIIFGEQNPITLLENLDMNENTPIYVNELRDDHFAFTIHRPNGDNSYMIHDYYSIDLTTGNMVNQLPVIDNMGEETSAEIVADMQDAYLVRCGIQRVTYHTVMDDGTIQQREGPFAQYGMISKENYWKGISEYTAIQSDVNL
;
A
#
# COMPACT_ATOMS: atom_id res chain seq x y z
N MET A 1 -0.95 -55.54 26.10
CA MET A 1 -0.51 -54.24 25.56
C MET A 1 -0.78 -54.23 24.06
N LYS A 2 -1.89 -53.60 23.63
CA LYS A 2 -2.30 -53.49 22.21
C LYS A 2 -1.97 -52.09 21.74
N LYS A 3 -1.12 -52.00 20.68
CA LYS A 3 -0.78 -50.75 20.01
C LYS A 3 -1.96 -50.30 19.14
N ALA A 4 -2.45 -49.08 19.33
CA ALA A 4 -3.44 -48.44 18.47
C ALA A 4 -2.70 -47.70 17.35
N THR A 5 -3.07 -47.98 16.11
CA THR A 5 -2.58 -47.32 14.91
C THR A 5 -3.59 -46.20 14.55
N PRO A 6 -3.17 -44.96 14.22
CA PRO A 6 -4.11 -43.93 13.75
C PRO A 6 -4.48 -44.16 12.27
N PHE A 7 -5.77 -44.15 12.01
CA PHE A 7 -6.38 -44.20 10.68
C PHE A 7 -6.28 -42.80 10.06
N ILE A 8 -5.53 -42.67 8.98
CA ILE A 8 -5.52 -41.45 8.14
C ILE A 8 -6.64 -41.60 7.12
N LEU A 9 -7.64 -40.73 7.23
CA LEU A 9 -8.77 -40.66 6.28
C LEU A 9 -8.37 -39.81 5.08
N MET A 10 -7.97 -40.43 3.98
CA MET A 10 -7.81 -39.76 2.68
C MET A 10 -9.18 -39.57 2.02
N ILE A 11 -9.58 -38.34 1.78
CA ILE A 11 -10.73 -38.00 0.93
C ILE A 11 -10.20 -37.77 -0.49
N PRO A 12 -10.64 -38.55 -1.49
CA PRO A 12 -10.29 -38.26 -2.89
C PRO A 12 -11.22 -37.19 -3.46
N CYS A 13 -10.64 -36.05 -3.89
CA CYS A 13 -11.31 -35.08 -4.77
C CYS A 13 -11.46 -35.69 -6.16
N ALA A 14 -12.69 -36.03 -6.54
CA ALA A 14 -13.05 -36.41 -7.91
C ALA A 14 -13.24 -35.12 -8.73
N ILE A 15 -12.34 -34.85 -9.65
CA ILE A 15 -12.49 -33.82 -10.67
C ILE A 15 -13.34 -34.37 -11.79
N LEU A 16 -14.53 -33.83 -11.97
CA LEU A 16 -15.42 -34.14 -13.06
C LEU A 16 -15.13 -33.24 -14.26
N ALA A 17 -14.34 -33.73 -15.20
CA ALA A 17 -14.10 -33.04 -16.47
C ALA A 17 -15.27 -33.29 -17.41
N VAL A 18 -16.07 -32.28 -17.72
CA VAL A 18 -17.10 -32.32 -18.76
C VAL A 18 -16.50 -31.77 -20.05
N LEU A 19 -16.19 -32.69 -20.97
CA LEU A 19 -15.81 -32.39 -22.35
C LEU A 19 -17.10 -32.11 -23.15
N ILE A 20 -17.32 -30.85 -23.56
CA ILE A 20 -18.34 -30.49 -24.55
C ILE A 20 -17.63 -30.32 -25.89
N LEU A 21 -17.80 -31.28 -26.77
CA LEU A 21 -17.45 -31.20 -28.19
C LEU A 21 -18.48 -30.36 -28.93
N PHE A 22 -18.11 -29.16 -29.39
CA PHE A 22 -18.87 -28.43 -30.39
C PHE A 22 -18.23 -28.61 -31.76
N ALA A 23 -19.00 -29.18 -32.65
CA ALA A 23 -18.65 -29.40 -34.05
C ALA A 23 -18.61 -28.07 -34.83
N CYS A 24 -17.52 -27.88 -35.58
CA CYS A 24 -17.38 -26.82 -36.56
C CYS A 24 -18.35 -26.99 -37.72
N SER A 25 -19.24 -26.03 -37.93
CA SER A 25 -19.86 -25.79 -39.22
C SER A 25 -19.49 -24.36 -39.70
N LYS A 26 -18.74 -24.27 -40.78
CA LYS A 26 -18.41 -23.04 -41.49
C LYS A 26 -19.66 -22.50 -42.19
N PRO A 27 -19.99 -21.22 -42.09
CA PRO A 27 -20.79 -20.53 -43.11
C PRO A 27 -19.87 -19.73 -44.06
N GLN A 28 -20.32 -19.77 -45.34
CA GLN A 28 -19.68 -19.09 -46.47
C GLN A 28 -19.75 -17.58 -46.37
N HIS A 29 -18.69 -17.00 -46.89
CA HIS A 29 -18.51 -15.59 -47.23
C HIS A 29 -19.66 -14.97 -48.02
N LYS A 30 -20.16 -13.83 -47.58
CA LYS A 30 -20.69 -12.75 -48.41
C LYS A 30 -20.03 -11.45 -48.02
N ASP A 31 -19.34 -10.87 -48.99
CA ASP A 31 -18.73 -9.59 -48.89
C ASP A 31 -19.80 -8.49 -48.85
N ASP A 32 -19.87 -7.77 -47.71
CA ASP A 32 -20.46 -6.43 -47.61
C ASP A 32 -19.42 -5.52 -46.91
N PRO A 33 -19.21 -4.29 -47.40
CA PRO A 33 -18.22 -3.40 -46.86
C PRO A 33 -18.69 -2.92 -45.48
N ALA A 34 -17.99 -3.37 -44.44
CA ALA A 34 -18.20 -2.92 -43.07
C ALA A 34 -17.86 -1.44 -42.96
N VAL A 35 -18.87 -0.64 -42.70
CA VAL A 35 -18.73 0.71 -42.17
C VAL A 35 -18.05 0.55 -40.79
N GLN A 36 -16.78 0.93 -40.71
CA GLN A 36 -16.11 1.09 -39.41
C GLN A 36 -16.80 2.22 -38.66
N ASN A 37 -17.69 1.86 -37.75
CA ASN A 37 -18.09 2.76 -36.69
C ASN A 37 -16.92 2.86 -35.71
N THR A 38 -16.05 3.83 -35.92
CA THR A 38 -15.16 4.32 -34.88
C THR A 38 -16.05 4.78 -33.72
N PRO A 39 -15.92 4.23 -32.50
CA PRO A 39 -16.65 4.76 -31.37
C PRO A 39 -16.21 6.21 -31.21
N THR A 40 -17.14 7.13 -31.40
CA THR A 40 -16.96 8.54 -31.05
C THR A 40 -16.83 8.53 -29.53
N ALA A 41 -15.61 8.75 -29.02
CA ALA A 41 -15.42 8.96 -27.59
C ALA A 41 -16.34 10.11 -27.18
N GLU A 42 -17.31 9.83 -26.33
CA GLU A 42 -18.09 10.87 -25.67
C GLU A 42 -17.09 11.73 -24.91
N ILE A 43 -16.93 12.98 -25.34
CA ILE A 43 -16.16 13.99 -24.60
C ILE A 43 -16.94 14.24 -23.32
N GLN A 44 -16.55 13.55 -22.24
CA GLN A 44 -17.10 13.83 -20.92
C GLN A 44 -16.74 15.27 -20.55
N THR A 45 -17.72 16.05 -20.19
CA THR A 45 -17.48 17.42 -19.67
C THR A 45 -16.74 17.27 -18.34
N PRO A 46 -15.55 17.91 -18.18
CA PRO A 46 -14.80 17.83 -16.92
C PRO A 46 -15.67 18.24 -15.74
N VAL A 47 -15.59 17.45 -14.66
CA VAL A 47 -16.26 17.78 -13.40
C VAL A 47 -15.49 18.91 -12.75
N LEU A 48 -16.21 19.98 -12.34
CA LEU A 48 -15.55 21.12 -11.69
C LEU A 48 -15.00 20.68 -10.32
N ILE A 49 -13.68 20.74 -10.15
CA ILE A 49 -13.02 20.58 -8.86
C ILE A 49 -13.03 21.93 -8.16
N GLU A 50 -13.76 21.99 -7.04
CA GLU A 50 -13.85 23.20 -6.23
C GLU A 50 -12.66 23.30 -5.26
N GLY A 51 -12.30 24.53 -4.88
CA GLY A 51 -11.30 24.81 -3.87
C GLY A 51 -10.03 25.48 -4.42
N LYS A 52 -9.02 25.58 -3.58
CA LYS A 52 -7.72 26.11 -3.94
C LYS A 52 -6.98 25.15 -4.88
N LYS A 53 -6.23 25.74 -5.80
CA LYS A 53 -5.41 25.00 -6.76
C LYS A 53 -3.94 25.00 -6.32
N GLU A 54 -3.67 24.49 -5.14
CA GLU A 54 -2.30 24.31 -4.67
C GLU A 54 -1.65 23.09 -5.37
N PRO A 55 -0.33 23.02 -5.43
CA PRO A 55 0.37 21.82 -5.86
C PRO A 55 -0.08 20.60 -5.05
N LEU A 56 -0.15 19.45 -5.73
CA LEU A 56 -0.50 18.20 -5.05
C LEU A 56 0.63 17.74 -4.13
N GLU A 57 0.25 17.25 -2.96
CA GLU A 57 1.10 16.55 -2.00
C GLU A 57 0.75 15.05 -2.04
N LEU A 58 1.77 14.19 -2.05
CA LEU A 58 1.58 12.74 -1.96
C LEU A 58 1.51 12.33 -0.50
N LEU A 59 0.39 11.70 -0.13
CA LEU A 59 0.20 11.10 1.18
C LEU A 59 0.45 9.60 1.06
N TYR A 60 1.59 9.14 1.59
CA TYR A 60 1.94 7.74 1.58
C TYR A 60 1.01 6.94 2.50
N ASN A 61 0.54 5.80 1.99
CA ASN A 61 -0.25 4.84 2.74
C ASN A 61 0.33 3.44 2.50
N THR A 62 0.82 2.80 3.54
CA THR A 62 1.40 1.46 3.43
C THR A 62 0.40 0.40 3.88
N ILE A 63 0.27 -0.68 3.12
CA ILE A 63 -0.65 -1.79 3.41
C ILE A 63 -0.30 -2.48 4.73
N ASN A 64 0.99 -2.65 4.98
CA ASN A 64 1.49 -3.45 6.11
C ASN A 64 1.57 -2.66 7.42
N ASN A 65 1.48 -1.36 7.35
CA ASN A 65 1.61 -0.47 8.51
C ASN A 65 0.74 0.77 8.32
N PRO A 66 -0.60 0.60 8.40
CA PRO A 66 -1.52 1.69 8.12
C PRO A 66 -1.28 2.83 9.10
N GLY A 67 -0.88 3.96 8.57
CA GLY A 67 -0.60 5.16 9.31
C GLY A 67 -0.49 6.35 8.37
N THR A 68 -0.36 7.52 8.94
CA THR A 68 -0.26 8.76 8.16
C THR A 68 0.65 9.75 8.88
N GLN A 69 1.38 10.50 8.08
CA GLN A 69 2.37 11.45 8.55
C GLN A 69 1.85 12.88 8.49
N THR A 70 2.25 13.68 9.48
CA THR A 70 2.24 15.14 9.43
C THR A 70 3.65 15.67 9.61
N GLN A 71 3.86 16.96 9.49
CA GLN A 71 5.15 17.58 9.75
C GLN A 71 5.69 17.27 11.17
N ASN A 72 4.81 17.09 12.16
CA ASN A 72 5.18 16.99 13.58
C ASN A 72 5.19 15.55 14.11
N GLY A 73 4.61 14.59 13.39
CA GLY A 73 4.53 13.22 13.87
C GLY A 73 3.77 12.28 12.96
N PHE A 74 3.64 11.05 13.45
CA PHE A 74 3.02 9.94 12.71
C PHE A 74 1.86 9.37 13.51
N TYR A 75 0.72 9.22 12.85
CA TYR A 75 -0.52 8.64 13.40
C TYR A 75 -0.68 7.23 12.87
N ARG A 76 -1.08 6.32 13.72
CA ARG A 76 -1.41 4.94 13.33
C ARG A 76 -2.43 4.33 14.25
N THR A 77 -3.00 3.21 13.83
CA THR A 77 -3.79 2.35 14.71
C THR A 77 -2.93 1.28 15.35
N VAL A 78 -3.24 0.91 16.58
CA VAL A 78 -2.71 -0.27 17.26
C VAL A 78 -3.85 -1.20 17.62
N ASP A 79 -3.67 -2.48 17.29
CA ASP A 79 -4.61 -3.52 17.67
C ASP A 79 -4.48 -3.81 19.17
N THR A 80 -5.60 -3.90 19.88
CA THR A 80 -5.64 -4.23 21.31
C THR A 80 -5.84 -5.72 21.56
N GLY A 81 -6.03 -6.52 20.52
CA GLY A 81 -6.44 -7.92 20.62
C GLY A 81 -7.91 -8.12 21.05
N GLU A 82 -8.66 -7.03 21.19
CA GLU A 82 -10.10 -7.01 21.49
C GLU A 82 -10.90 -6.58 20.22
N SER A 83 -12.18 -6.28 20.40
CA SER A 83 -13.04 -5.81 19.31
C SER A 83 -12.86 -4.32 18.95
N PHE A 84 -11.74 -3.72 19.32
CA PHE A 84 -11.44 -2.33 19.05
C PHE A 84 -9.93 -2.13 18.84
N SER A 85 -9.57 -1.00 18.28
CA SER A 85 -8.19 -0.51 18.17
C SER A 85 -8.06 0.86 18.81
N ASN A 86 -6.82 1.29 19.03
CA ASN A 86 -6.56 2.66 19.45
C ASN A 86 -5.75 3.41 18.39
N ILE A 87 -6.01 4.71 18.28
CA ILE A 87 -5.11 5.60 17.55
C ILE A 87 -3.99 6.01 18.49
N VAL A 88 -2.77 5.87 18.00
CA VAL A 88 -1.59 6.39 18.70
C VAL A 88 -0.90 7.44 17.83
N TYR A 89 -0.20 8.34 18.49
CA TYR A 89 0.59 9.39 17.89
C TYR A 89 2.04 9.25 18.30
N ILE A 90 2.95 9.26 17.33
CA ILE A 90 4.39 9.31 17.54
C ILE A 90 4.84 10.75 17.28
N ASP A 91 5.20 11.46 18.32
CA ASP A 91 5.71 12.82 18.24
C ASP A 91 7.19 12.80 17.88
N PHE A 92 7.58 13.46 16.79
CA PHE A 92 8.96 13.44 16.29
C PHE A 92 9.90 14.22 17.20
N SER A 93 9.41 15.27 17.84
CA SER A 93 10.24 16.14 18.68
C SER A 93 10.57 15.51 20.03
N SER A 94 9.60 14.90 20.68
CA SER A 94 9.78 14.23 21.98
C SER A 94 10.20 12.79 21.87
N GLN A 95 10.10 12.19 20.67
CA GLN A 95 10.39 10.78 20.38
C GLN A 95 9.54 9.83 21.26
N ARG A 96 8.27 10.17 21.45
CA ARG A 96 7.33 9.39 22.26
C ARG A 96 6.14 8.97 21.45
N MET A 97 5.68 7.74 21.70
CA MET A 97 4.42 7.20 21.22
C MET A 97 3.40 7.23 22.36
N VAL A 98 2.29 7.91 22.13
CA VAL A 98 1.22 8.11 23.11
C VAL A 98 -0.13 7.77 22.51
N TYR A 99 -1.13 7.44 23.34
CA TYR A 99 -2.51 7.39 22.88
C TYR A 99 -2.99 8.77 22.43
N LEU A 100 -3.76 8.84 21.36
CA LEU A 100 -4.37 10.08 20.90
C LEU A 100 -5.56 10.46 21.80
N CYS A 101 -5.27 10.75 23.05
CA CYS A 101 -6.25 11.06 24.08
C CYS A 101 -5.65 11.99 25.13
N ALA A 102 -6.29 13.14 25.32
CA ALA A 102 -5.88 14.13 26.30
C ALA A 102 -6.56 13.95 27.68
N GLN A 103 -7.41 12.94 27.87
CA GLN A 103 -8.13 12.73 29.12
C GLN A 103 -7.21 12.14 30.19
N PRO A 104 -7.07 12.79 31.35
CA PRO A 104 -6.28 12.25 32.45
C PRO A 104 -6.87 10.93 32.99
N ASN A 105 -6.00 9.94 33.25
CA ASN A 105 -6.37 8.62 33.74
C ASN A 105 -7.38 7.84 32.87
N CYS A 106 -7.42 8.12 31.57
CA CYS A 106 -8.22 7.38 30.61
C CYS A 106 -7.70 5.95 30.49
N SER A 107 -8.58 4.96 30.49
CA SER A 107 -8.22 3.56 30.25
C SER A 107 -8.00 3.24 28.78
N HIS A 108 -8.43 4.14 27.88
CA HIS A 108 -8.41 4.00 26.41
C HIS A 108 -9.21 2.81 25.85
N ARG A 109 -10.16 2.28 26.62
CA ARG A 109 -10.91 1.05 26.32
C ARG A 109 -12.41 1.29 26.08
N THR A 110 -12.86 2.52 26.03
CA THR A 110 -14.28 2.87 25.87
C THR A 110 -14.49 3.89 24.75
N PRO A 111 -15.67 3.90 24.11
CA PRO A 111 -15.99 4.84 23.04
C PRO A 111 -15.90 6.33 23.42
N ASP A 112 -15.91 6.66 24.72
CA ASP A 112 -15.73 8.04 25.20
C ASP A 112 -14.27 8.52 25.03
N CYS A 113 -13.34 7.61 24.80
CA CYS A 113 -11.94 7.95 24.57
C CYS A 113 -11.72 8.37 23.11
N THR A 114 -11.03 9.47 22.89
CA THR A 114 -10.75 9.96 21.54
C THR A 114 -9.82 9.04 20.73
N SER A 115 -8.99 8.24 21.39
CA SER A 115 -8.14 7.25 20.70
C SER A 115 -8.88 5.95 20.34
N TYR A 116 -10.05 5.68 20.93
CA TYR A 116 -10.77 4.44 20.69
C TYR A 116 -11.38 4.39 19.28
N LEU A 117 -11.17 3.30 18.57
CA LEU A 117 -11.81 2.96 17.31
C LEU A 117 -12.48 1.59 17.44
N ASP A 118 -13.75 1.48 17.08
CA ASP A 118 -14.37 0.17 16.94
C ASP A 118 -13.77 -0.62 15.77
N SER A 119 -14.03 -1.92 15.73
CA SER A 119 -13.42 -2.82 14.74
C SER A 119 -13.76 -2.47 13.28
N GLU A 120 -14.90 -1.81 13.04
CA GLU A 120 -15.30 -1.44 11.68
C GLU A 120 -14.46 -0.28 11.14
N LEU A 121 -13.96 0.60 12.00
CA LEU A 121 -13.09 1.73 11.63
C LEU A 121 -11.61 1.35 11.62
N SER A 122 -11.20 0.38 12.43
CA SER A 122 -9.79 0.03 12.62
C SER A 122 -9.10 -0.60 11.41
N LEU A 123 -9.88 -1.17 10.46
CA LEU A 123 -9.37 -1.86 9.26
C LEU A 123 -9.33 -0.96 8.02
N GLY A 124 -9.75 0.30 8.13
CA GLY A 124 -9.78 1.24 7.02
C GLY A 124 -8.46 1.97 6.80
N GLY A 125 -8.38 2.66 5.68
CA GLY A 125 -7.29 3.59 5.40
C GLY A 125 -7.36 4.83 6.29
N PHE A 126 -6.26 5.58 6.31
CA PHE A 126 -6.04 6.67 7.25
C PHE A 126 -5.23 7.78 6.59
N ALA A 127 -5.68 9.02 6.65
CA ALA A 127 -4.97 10.15 6.07
C ALA A 127 -4.98 11.34 7.02
N ALA A 128 -3.83 11.99 7.20
CA ALA A 128 -3.71 13.29 7.84
C ALA A 128 -3.49 14.34 6.78
N CYS A 129 -4.37 15.31 6.69
CA CYS A 129 -4.18 16.46 5.81
C CYS A 129 -4.86 17.69 6.43
N ALA A 130 -4.32 18.86 6.15
CA ALA A 130 -4.67 20.08 6.85
C ALA A 130 -4.59 19.89 8.39
N ASP A 131 -5.65 20.20 9.10
CA ASP A 131 -5.73 20.09 10.56
C ASP A 131 -6.58 18.90 11.02
N SER A 132 -6.75 17.88 10.17
CA SER A 132 -7.68 16.78 10.41
C SER A 132 -7.10 15.43 10.05
N LEU A 133 -7.63 14.39 10.73
CA LEU A 133 -7.47 12.99 10.37
C LEU A 133 -8.74 12.51 9.67
N TYR A 134 -8.57 11.76 8.60
CA TYR A 134 -9.63 11.12 7.84
C TYR A 134 -9.49 9.61 7.90
N PHE A 135 -10.62 8.93 8.14
CA PHE A 135 -10.70 7.47 8.18
C PHE A 135 -11.63 6.99 7.09
N PHE A 136 -11.26 5.88 6.50
CA PHE A 136 -12.03 5.23 5.47
C PHE A 136 -12.44 3.85 5.97
N SER A 137 -13.72 3.69 6.27
CA SER A 137 -14.27 2.44 6.73
C SER A 137 -14.43 1.44 5.58
N PRO A 138 -14.22 0.14 5.80
CA PRO A 138 -14.56 -0.90 4.83
C PRO A 138 -16.03 -0.88 4.36
N ASN A 139 -16.92 -0.33 5.19
CA ASN A 139 -18.34 -0.17 4.88
C ASN A 139 -18.67 1.03 3.98
N GLY A 140 -17.64 1.76 3.49
CA GLY A 140 -17.81 2.91 2.61
C GLY A 140 -18.21 4.19 3.33
N GLU A 141 -17.87 4.31 4.59
CA GLU A 141 -18.01 5.55 5.35
C GLU A 141 -16.68 6.30 5.40
N ILE A 142 -16.75 7.62 5.38
CA ILE A 142 -15.59 8.49 5.62
C ILE A 142 -15.87 9.29 6.88
N TRP A 143 -14.92 9.25 7.78
CA TRP A 143 -14.96 9.94 9.07
C TRP A 143 -13.86 10.98 9.13
N ARG A 144 -14.12 12.06 9.83
CA ARG A 144 -13.16 13.13 10.13
C ARG A 144 -13.01 13.29 11.63
N MET A 145 -11.83 13.68 12.10
CA MET A 145 -11.56 14.17 13.45
C MET A 145 -10.41 15.18 13.43
N ASN A 146 -10.30 15.98 14.46
CA ASN A 146 -9.13 16.85 14.63
C ASN A 146 -7.85 16.03 14.88
N LEU A 147 -6.67 16.63 14.65
CA LEU A 147 -5.37 15.98 14.89
C LEU A 147 -5.14 15.59 16.37
N ASP A 148 -5.86 16.17 17.32
CA ASP A 148 -5.83 15.81 18.75
C ASP A 148 -6.82 14.70 19.13
N GLY A 149 -7.56 14.17 18.17
CA GLY A 149 -8.55 13.13 18.35
C GLY A 149 -9.96 13.62 18.69
N SER A 150 -10.15 14.92 18.88
CA SER A 150 -11.46 15.50 19.18
C SER A 150 -12.36 15.65 17.94
N GLU A 151 -13.64 15.97 18.16
CA GLU A 151 -14.63 16.30 17.13
C GLU A 151 -14.78 15.24 16.03
N ARG A 152 -14.85 13.96 16.42
CA ARG A 152 -15.07 12.86 15.46
C ARG A 152 -16.47 12.91 14.88
N GLU A 153 -16.56 12.99 13.57
CA GLU A 153 -17.83 13.01 12.84
C GLU A 153 -17.76 12.15 11.57
N LYS A 154 -18.90 11.58 11.20
CA LYS A 154 -19.05 10.91 9.91
C LYS A 154 -19.43 11.97 8.87
N ILE A 155 -18.57 12.13 7.84
CA ILE A 155 -18.73 13.17 6.82
C ILE A 155 -19.32 12.63 5.52
N TYR A 156 -19.20 11.31 5.27
CA TYR A 156 -19.71 10.70 4.03
C TYR A 156 -20.17 9.25 4.27
N THR A 157 -21.19 8.82 3.51
CA THR A 157 -21.67 7.43 3.48
C THR A 157 -22.02 7.05 2.04
N GLY A 158 -21.63 5.86 1.61
CA GLY A 158 -21.90 5.34 0.26
C GLY A 158 -20.69 5.32 -0.67
N ALA A 159 -19.51 5.68 -0.17
CA ALA A 159 -18.29 5.33 -0.88
C ALA A 159 -18.21 3.80 -0.93
N ALA A 160 -18.12 3.19 -2.12
CA ALA A 160 -17.75 1.78 -2.21
C ALA A 160 -16.44 1.60 -1.44
N ALA A 161 -16.31 0.47 -0.74
CA ALA A 161 -15.16 0.20 0.12
C ALA A 161 -13.88 0.71 -0.54
N ALA A 162 -13.35 1.80 0.00
CA ALA A 162 -12.11 2.33 -0.50
C ALA A 162 -11.04 1.36 -0.08
N ASN A 163 -10.54 0.56 -1.01
CA ASN A 163 -9.34 -0.19 -0.77
C ASN A 163 -8.17 0.79 -0.82
N LEU A 164 -7.91 1.47 0.30
CA LEU A 164 -6.86 2.49 0.43
C LEU A 164 -5.46 1.86 0.54
N ASN A 165 -5.25 0.75 -0.11
CA ASN A 165 -3.93 0.15 -0.24
C ASN A 165 -3.03 0.92 -1.23
N THR A 166 -3.40 2.15 -1.56
CA THR A 166 -2.67 3.01 -2.49
C THR A 166 -2.39 4.36 -1.85
N ASN A 167 -1.39 5.05 -2.36
CA ASN A 167 -1.14 6.43 -1.97
C ASN A 167 -2.34 7.32 -2.28
N LEU A 168 -2.45 8.42 -1.58
CA LEU A 168 -3.43 9.47 -1.81
C LEU A 168 -2.73 10.73 -2.30
N ALA A 169 -3.45 11.62 -2.94
CA ALA A 169 -2.98 12.96 -3.27
C ALA A 169 -3.87 14.01 -2.61
N TYR A 170 -3.29 15.16 -2.25
CA TYR A 170 -3.96 16.25 -1.56
C TYR A 170 -3.54 17.61 -2.12
N ASP A 171 -4.46 18.58 -2.29
CA ASP A 171 -4.19 19.88 -2.88
C ASP A 171 -4.58 21.09 -2.00
N GLY A 172 -4.71 20.86 -0.69
CA GLY A 172 -5.15 21.90 0.25
C GLY A 172 -6.65 21.85 0.56
N ASP A 173 -7.50 21.54 -0.40
CA ASP A 173 -8.95 21.48 -0.25
C ASP A 173 -9.56 20.13 -0.68
N ASN A 174 -8.84 19.34 -1.45
CA ASN A 174 -9.35 18.11 -2.03
C ASN A 174 -8.40 16.92 -1.77
N LEU A 175 -8.98 15.77 -1.49
CA LEU A 175 -8.30 14.51 -1.32
C LEU A 175 -8.63 13.58 -2.50
N PHE A 176 -7.60 13.02 -3.13
CA PHE A 176 -7.71 12.15 -4.30
C PHE A 176 -7.18 10.76 -3.97
N TRP A 177 -7.88 9.70 -4.44
CA TRP A 177 -7.41 8.33 -4.30
C TRP A 177 -7.98 7.41 -5.37
N ILE A 178 -7.39 6.24 -5.50
CA ILE A 178 -7.93 5.17 -6.33
C ILE A 178 -8.87 4.32 -5.49
N GLN A 179 -10.11 4.21 -5.95
CA GLN A 179 -11.12 3.32 -5.41
C GLN A 179 -11.19 2.06 -6.27
N THR A 180 -10.99 0.90 -5.65
CA THR A 180 -11.08 -0.39 -6.33
C THR A 180 -12.43 -1.03 -6.05
N ILE A 181 -13.18 -1.35 -7.10
CA ILE A 181 -14.51 -1.92 -7.01
C ILE A 181 -14.51 -3.33 -7.62
N PRO A 182 -14.72 -4.37 -6.80
CA PRO A 182 -14.91 -5.72 -7.32
C PRO A 182 -16.21 -5.78 -8.14
N SER A 183 -16.13 -6.26 -9.39
CA SER A 183 -17.28 -6.46 -10.27
C SER A 183 -17.25 -7.88 -10.85
N GLY A 184 -17.70 -8.85 -10.07
CA GLY A 184 -17.59 -10.27 -10.42
C GLY A 184 -16.15 -10.75 -10.54
N GLU A 185 -15.74 -11.22 -11.72
CA GLU A 185 -14.36 -11.66 -12.01
C GLU A 185 -13.43 -10.49 -12.42
N LYS A 186 -13.98 -9.28 -12.59
CA LYS A 186 -13.22 -8.09 -12.99
C LYS A 186 -13.11 -7.14 -11.81
N THR A 187 -12.05 -6.38 -11.82
CA THR A 187 -11.81 -5.26 -10.91
C THR A 187 -11.85 -3.98 -11.71
N THR A 188 -12.65 -3.01 -11.29
CA THR A 188 -12.66 -1.66 -11.87
C THR A 188 -11.99 -0.71 -10.89
N SER A 189 -11.07 0.10 -11.37
CA SER A 189 -10.45 1.17 -10.61
C SER A 189 -11.10 2.51 -10.95
N ARG A 190 -11.23 3.40 -9.97
CA ARG A 190 -11.74 4.76 -10.17
C ARG A 190 -10.86 5.76 -9.47
N LEU A 191 -10.50 6.83 -10.16
CA LEU A 191 -9.91 8.00 -9.51
C LEU A 191 -11.06 8.87 -9.00
N VAL A 192 -11.08 9.08 -7.69
CA VAL A 192 -12.10 9.87 -7.01
C VAL A 192 -11.50 11.05 -6.29
N CYS A 193 -12.29 12.10 -6.12
CA CYS A 193 -11.95 13.34 -5.44
C CYS A 193 -12.98 13.65 -4.36
N LEU A 194 -12.55 13.86 -3.12
CA LEU A 194 -13.38 14.36 -2.02
C LEU A 194 -13.01 15.81 -1.74
N ASN A 195 -13.95 16.73 -1.94
CA ASN A 195 -13.79 18.10 -1.46
C ASN A 195 -14.00 18.16 0.05
N LEU A 196 -13.01 18.67 0.78
CA LEU A 196 -12.98 18.63 2.25
C LEU A 196 -13.81 19.76 2.90
N SER A 197 -14.22 20.79 2.16
CA SER A 197 -15.07 21.86 2.69
C SER A 197 -16.57 21.54 2.59
N GLY A 198 -16.97 20.84 1.52
CA GLY A 198 -18.36 20.47 1.25
C GLY A 198 -18.67 18.98 1.39
N TYR A 199 -17.66 18.15 1.62
CA TYR A 199 -17.72 16.68 1.69
C TYR A 199 -18.39 16.04 0.48
N ASN A 200 -18.15 16.63 -0.69
CA ASN A 200 -18.65 16.12 -1.96
C ASN A 200 -17.63 15.15 -2.57
N LEU A 201 -18.04 13.90 -2.74
CA LEU A 201 -17.26 12.88 -3.44
C LEU A 201 -17.64 12.88 -4.92
N GLN A 202 -16.63 12.95 -5.78
CA GLN A 202 -16.78 12.96 -7.24
C GLN A 202 -15.89 11.88 -7.86
N GLU A 203 -16.39 11.19 -8.87
CA GLU A 203 -15.59 10.34 -9.75
C GLU A 203 -15.02 11.21 -10.88
N LEU A 204 -13.70 11.20 -11.04
CA LEU A 204 -13.01 11.93 -12.10
C LEU A 204 -12.83 11.09 -13.36
N CYS A 205 -12.47 9.82 -13.19
CA CYS A 205 -12.38 8.84 -14.27
C CYS A 205 -12.46 7.41 -13.73
N SER A 206 -12.74 6.46 -14.62
CA SER A 206 -12.73 5.03 -14.29
C SER A 206 -11.91 4.23 -15.30
N PHE A 207 -11.36 3.10 -14.84
CA PHE A 207 -10.43 2.23 -15.54
C PHE A 207 -10.89 0.78 -15.41
N ASP A 208 -10.74 -0.01 -16.48
CA ASP A 208 -11.05 -1.44 -16.49
C ASP A 208 -9.89 -2.31 -15.97
N GLU A 209 -8.75 -1.69 -15.65
CA GLU A 209 -7.55 -2.31 -15.11
C GLU A 209 -7.28 -1.89 -13.67
N THR A 210 -6.27 -2.51 -13.05
CA THR A 210 -5.78 -2.10 -11.74
C THR A 210 -4.91 -0.85 -11.89
N VAL A 211 -5.26 0.20 -11.14
CA VAL A 211 -4.54 1.48 -11.14
C VAL A 211 -4.08 1.82 -9.73
N SER A 212 -2.93 2.47 -9.63
CA SER A 212 -2.41 3.01 -8.38
C SER A 212 -1.79 4.39 -8.58
N ILE A 213 -1.79 5.21 -7.54
CA ILE A 213 -1.08 6.49 -7.52
C ILE A 213 0.38 6.20 -7.17
N ALA A 214 1.29 6.49 -8.09
CA ALA A 214 2.72 6.31 -7.91
C ALA A 214 3.39 7.58 -7.35
N ALA A 215 3.06 8.74 -7.90
CA ALA A 215 3.67 10.01 -7.55
C ALA A 215 2.72 11.19 -7.87
N VAL A 216 3.09 12.38 -7.45
CA VAL A 216 2.41 13.63 -7.81
C VAL A 216 3.42 14.69 -8.20
N GLN A 217 3.03 15.57 -9.14
CA GLN A 217 3.82 16.73 -9.54
C GLN A 217 2.92 17.89 -9.93
N ASP A 218 3.10 19.04 -9.30
CA ASP A 218 2.27 20.22 -9.53
C ASP A 218 0.78 19.88 -9.39
N ARG A 219 0.01 19.93 -10.49
CA ARG A 219 -1.41 19.57 -10.55
C ARG A 219 -1.65 18.22 -11.22
N SER A 220 -0.67 17.35 -11.26
CA SER A 220 -0.77 16.06 -11.95
C SER A 220 -0.49 14.88 -11.01
N ILE A 221 -1.26 13.82 -11.20
CA ILE A 221 -1.09 12.52 -10.54
C ILE A 221 -0.43 11.57 -11.53
N VAL A 222 0.66 10.93 -11.14
CA VAL A 222 1.26 9.83 -11.91
C VAL A 222 0.53 8.55 -11.54
N LEU A 223 -0.11 7.95 -12.54
CA LEU A 223 -0.87 6.71 -12.41
C LEU A 223 -0.08 5.55 -13.02
N GLN A 224 0.03 4.47 -12.27
CA GLN A 224 0.55 3.19 -12.77
C GLN A 224 -0.64 2.29 -13.07
N HIS A 225 -0.78 1.88 -14.33
CA HIS A 225 -1.79 0.96 -14.82
C HIS A 225 -1.18 -0.44 -14.96
N ARG A 226 -1.87 -1.45 -14.46
CA ARG A 226 -1.50 -2.86 -14.61
C ARG A 226 -2.66 -3.61 -15.24
N PHE A 227 -2.42 -4.14 -16.43
CA PHE A 227 -3.41 -4.85 -17.22
C PHE A 227 -3.47 -6.34 -16.87
N ALA A 228 -4.55 -7.00 -17.24
CA ALA A 228 -4.77 -8.42 -16.95
C ALA A 228 -3.77 -9.36 -17.66
N ASP A 229 -3.13 -8.91 -18.73
CA ASP A 229 -2.09 -9.62 -19.45
C ASP A 229 -0.67 -9.34 -18.91
N GLU A 230 -0.59 -8.72 -17.72
CA GLU A 230 0.63 -8.31 -17.02
C GLU A 230 1.43 -7.19 -17.70
N THR A 231 0.91 -6.60 -18.77
CA THR A 231 1.48 -5.38 -19.33
C THR A 231 1.25 -4.19 -18.40
N MET A 232 2.03 -3.13 -18.58
CA MET A 232 1.97 -1.95 -17.73
C MET A 232 2.03 -0.67 -18.55
N SER A 233 1.33 0.36 -18.11
CA SER A 233 1.57 1.72 -18.59
C SER A 233 1.64 2.71 -17.42
N VAL A 234 2.24 3.86 -17.69
CA VAL A 234 2.29 4.98 -16.76
C VAL A 234 1.67 6.19 -17.45
N GLY A 235 0.69 6.78 -16.79
CA GLY A 235 0.00 7.97 -17.24
C GLY A 235 0.24 9.14 -16.30
N LYS A 236 0.19 10.35 -16.84
CA LYS A 236 0.15 11.60 -16.09
C LYS A 236 -1.24 12.19 -16.22
N PHE A 237 -2.03 12.13 -15.16
CA PHE A 237 -3.39 12.64 -15.10
C PHE A 237 -3.37 14.05 -14.52
N ASP A 238 -3.78 15.03 -15.31
CA ASP A 238 -3.94 16.43 -14.88
C ASP A 238 -5.31 16.59 -14.22
N VAL A 239 -5.34 16.95 -12.93
CA VAL A 239 -6.59 17.01 -12.16
C VAL A 239 -7.49 18.18 -12.56
N ASP A 240 -6.95 19.25 -13.16
CA ASP A 240 -7.73 20.42 -13.56
C ASP A 240 -8.44 20.22 -14.91
N THR A 241 -7.75 19.57 -15.86
CA THR A 241 -8.33 19.26 -17.18
C THR A 241 -8.98 17.90 -17.24
N GLN A 242 -8.70 17.03 -16.26
CA GLN A 242 -9.15 15.64 -16.19
C GLN A 242 -8.75 14.83 -17.44
N GLN A 243 -7.57 15.14 -17.95
CA GLN A 243 -6.98 14.44 -19.09
C GLN A 243 -5.75 13.67 -18.64
N GLU A 244 -5.64 12.45 -19.13
CA GLU A 244 -4.46 11.64 -18.94
C GLU A 244 -3.60 11.61 -20.20
N THR A 245 -2.29 11.72 -19.99
CA THR A 245 -1.29 11.57 -21.05
C THR A 245 -0.42 10.37 -20.71
N CYS A 246 -0.40 9.35 -21.56
CA CYS A 246 0.51 8.23 -21.42
C CYS A 246 1.95 8.70 -21.60
N ILE A 247 2.82 8.38 -20.62
CA ILE A 247 4.25 8.75 -20.62
C ILE A 247 5.16 7.54 -20.82
N TYR A 248 4.66 6.33 -20.53
CA TYR A 248 5.39 5.10 -20.74
C TYR A 248 4.43 3.92 -20.93
N THR A 249 4.82 2.96 -21.79
CA THR A 249 4.13 1.69 -21.96
C THR A 249 5.14 0.56 -22.05
N ASP A 250 4.91 -0.49 -21.28
CA ASP A 250 5.64 -1.77 -21.39
C ASP A 250 4.69 -2.81 -21.99
N GLU A 251 4.87 -3.07 -23.28
CA GLU A 251 4.07 -4.06 -24.03
C GLU A 251 4.58 -5.50 -23.83
N THR A 252 5.69 -5.65 -23.12
CA THR A 252 6.24 -6.98 -22.86
C THR A 252 5.60 -7.53 -21.58
N ALA A 253 4.66 -8.47 -21.75
CA ALA A 253 4.18 -9.35 -20.68
C ALA A 253 5.35 -10.23 -20.20
N SER A 254 6.33 -9.62 -19.57
CA SER A 254 7.44 -10.32 -18.96
C SER A 254 7.35 -10.19 -17.46
N ALA A 255 7.87 -11.18 -16.76
CA ALA A 255 7.96 -11.19 -15.31
C ALA A 255 8.86 -10.04 -14.82
N LYS A 256 8.31 -8.82 -14.83
CA LYS A 256 8.93 -7.58 -14.35
C LYS A 256 8.21 -7.11 -13.12
N TYR A 257 8.97 -6.89 -12.06
CA TYR A 257 8.46 -6.34 -10.80
C TYR A 257 9.21 -5.05 -10.49
N GLY A 258 8.49 -3.95 -10.38
CA GLY A 258 9.14 -2.65 -10.17
C GLY A 258 8.21 -1.58 -9.64
N LEU A 259 8.81 -0.45 -9.36
CA LEU A 259 8.17 0.75 -8.83
C LEU A 259 8.40 1.94 -9.76
N VAL A 260 7.44 2.84 -9.75
CA VAL A 260 7.42 4.05 -10.57
C VAL A 260 7.56 5.27 -9.67
N ASP A 261 8.37 6.23 -10.09
CA ASP A 261 8.36 7.60 -9.55
C ASP A 261 7.95 8.63 -10.64
N LEU A 262 8.26 9.89 -10.41
CA LEU A 262 7.94 10.98 -11.34
C LEU A 262 8.62 10.88 -12.71
N THR A 263 9.78 10.24 -12.76
CA THR A 263 10.75 10.35 -13.86
C THR A 263 11.13 9.02 -14.46
N ARG A 264 10.88 7.92 -13.73
CA ARG A 264 11.42 6.61 -14.10
C ARG A 264 10.57 5.45 -13.62
N TYR A 265 10.81 4.29 -14.22
CA TYR A 265 10.41 2.97 -13.75
C TYR A 265 11.65 2.15 -13.45
N VAL A 266 11.82 1.71 -12.21
CA VAL A 266 12.90 0.81 -11.78
C VAL A 266 12.33 -0.56 -11.52
N TYR A 267 12.90 -1.60 -12.14
CA TYR A 267 12.33 -2.94 -12.09
C TYR A 267 13.40 -4.04 -12.10
N ILE A 268 12.97 -5.20 -11.65
CA ILE A 268 13.73 -6.45 -11.73
C ILE A 268 13.21 -7.23 -12.92
N ASP A 269 14.13 -7.55 -13.84
CA ASP A 269 13.87 -8.36 -15.03
C ASP A 269 14.28 -9.81 -14.77
N TYR A 270 13.29 -10.70 -14.66
CA TYR A 270 13.52 -12.12 -14.39
C TYR A 270 14.22 -12.83 -15.56
N THR A 271 14.02 -12.37 -16.78
CA THR A 271 14.63 -12.98 -17.98
C THR A 271 16.13 -12.76 -17.98
N ASP A 272 16.54 -11.53 -17.73
CA ASP A 272 17.95 -11.14 -17.74
C ASP A 272 18.62 -11.25 -16.37
N LYS A 273 17.84 -11.52 -15.32
CA LYS A 273 18.31 -11.56 -13.92
C LYS A 273 19.03 -10.28 -13.54
N SER A 274 18.39 -9.16 -13.79
CA SER A 274 18.99 -7.84 -13.66
C SER A 274 18.04 -6.84 -13.01
N VAL A 275 18.59 -5.77 -12.44
CA VAL A 275 17.82 -4.56 -12.11
C VAL A 275 18.04 -3.55 -13.21
N LYS A 276 16.96 -3.01 -13.72
CA LYS A 276 16.95 -2.03 -14.81
C LYS A 276 16.16 -0.78 -14.41
N GLU A 277 16.52 0.32 -15.04
CA GLU A 277 15.85 1.60 -14.96
C GLU A 277 15.46 2.06 -16.37
N ILE A 278 14.23 2.56 -16.50
CA ILE A 278 13.79 3.31 -17.67
C ILE A 278 13.47 4.73 -17.22
N ILE A 279 14.18 5.69 -17.78
CA ILE A 279 13.88 7.11 -17.63
C ILE A 279 12.79 7.46 -18.64
N PHE A 280 11.69 8.08 -18.20
CA PHE A 280 10.59 8.41 -19.10
C PHE A 280 11.02 9.39 -20.18
N GLY A 281 10.70 9.03 -21.43
CA GLY A 281 11.17 9.74 -22.63
C GLY A 281 12.43 9.15 -23.26
N GLU A 282 13.16 8.30 -22.56
CA GLU A 282 14.27 7.53 -23.14
C GLU A 282 13.79 6.23 -23.79
N GLN A 283 14.52 5.76 -24.82
CA GLN A 283 14.08 4.58 -25.58
C GLN A 283 14.57 3.25 -25.01
N ASN A 284 15.67 3.27 -24.28
CA ASN A 284 16.33 2.03 -23.85
C ASN A 284 16.49 2.00 -22.33
N PRO A 285 16.27 0.83 -21.70
CA PRO A 285 16.55 0.67 -20.29
C PRO A 285 18.06 0.73 -20.01
N ILE A 286 18.40 1.27 -18.85
CA ILE A 286 19.74 1.25 -18.28
C ILE A 286 19.83 0.05 -17.35
N THR A 287 20.82 -0.83 -17.53
CA THR A 287 21.07 -1.91 -16.58
C THR A 287 21.88 -1.40 -15.41
N LEU A 288 21.30 -1.44 -14.21
CA LEU A 288 21.93 -0.99 -12.96
C LEU A 288 22.71 -2.13 -12.30
N LEU A 289 22.18 -3.35 -12.35
CA LEU A 289 22.78 -4.54 -11.75
C LEU A 289 22.51 -5.75 -12.63
N GLU A 290 23.52 -6.60 -12.82
CA GLU A 290 23.44 -7.85 -13.59
C GLU A 290 23.70 -9.07 -12.69
N ASN A 291 23.29 -10.24 -13.17
CA ASN A 291 23.58 -11.53 -12.57
C ASN A 291 23.03 -11.69 -11.14
N LEU A 292 21.79 -11.26 -10.93
CA LEU A 292 21.08 -11.56 -9.69
C LEU A 292 21.03 -13.08 -9.48
N ASP A 293 21.32 -13.53 -8.25
CA ASP A 293 21.23 -14.93 -7.87
C ASP A 293 19.78 -15.38 -7.70
N MET A 294 19.11 -15.57 -8.82
CA MET A 294 17.69 -15.89 -8.89
C MET A 294 17.37 -16.82 -10.05
N ASN A 295 16.23 -17.49 -9.98
CA ASN A 295 15.65 -18.27 -11.09
C ASN A 295 14.18 -17.85 -11.27
N GLU A 296 13.51 -18.38 -12.28
CA GLU A 296 12.12 -18.04 -12.62
C GLU A 296 11.08 -18.28 -11.49
N ASN A 297 11.43 -19.10 -10.50
CA ASN A 297 10.57 -19.40 -9.35
C ASN A 297 11.03 -18.72 -8.05
N THR A 298 12.06 -17.88 -8.11
CA THR A 298 12.58 -17.17 -6.94
C THR A 298 11.63 -16.02 -6.59
N PRO A 299 10.93 -16.03 -5.44
CA PRO A 299 10.08 -14.91 -5.08
C PRO A 299 10.92 -13.67 -4.82
N ILE A 300 10.52 -12.56 -5.44
CA ILE A 300 11.12 -11.24 -5.23
C ILE A 300 10.03 -10.27 -4.85
N TYR A 301 10.35 -9.42 -3.89
CA TYR A 301 9.47 -8.34 -3.46
C TYR A 301 10.19 -7.02 -3.66
N VAL A 302 9.54 -6.09 -4.36
CA VAL A 302 10.01 -4.70 -4.46
C VAL A 302 9.45 -3.95 -3.28
N ASN A 303 10.32 -3.31 -2.51
CA ASN A 303 9.96 -2.75 -1.22
C ASN A 303 9.80 -1.23 -1.29
N GLU A 304 10.76 -0.52 -1.90
CA GLU A 304 10.82 0.94 -1.85
C GLU A 304 11.54 1.51 -3.07
N LEU A 305 11.06 2.65 -3.55
CA LEU A 305 11.76 3.53 -4.50
C LEU A 305 11.69 4.94 -3.91
N ARG A 306 12.78 5.39 -3.32
CA ARG A 306 12.81 6.64 -2.55
C ARG A 306 14.23 7.19 -2.44
N ASP A 307 14.38 8.51 -2.44
CA ASP A 307 15.66 9.21 -2.27
C ASP A 307 16.77 8.64 -3.18
N ASP A 308 16.44 8.42 -4.47
CA ASP A 308 17.33 7.79 -5.45
C ASP A 308 17.84 6.39 -5.07
N HIS A 309 17.09 5.66 -4.25
CA HIS A 309 17.38 4.27 -3.94
C HIS A 309 16.20 3.37 -4.32
N PHE A 310 16.54 2.17 -4.81
CA PHE A 310 15.59 1.09 -5.07
C PHE A 310 15.89 -0.09 -4.16
N ALA A 311 14.92 -0.46 -3.33
CA ALA A 311 15.06 -1.57 -2.39
C ALA A 311 14.18 -2.75 -2.78
N PHE A 312 14.72 -3.97 -2.63
CA PHE A 312 14.03 -5.21 -2.92
C PHE A 312 14.54 -6.35 -2.04
N THR A 313 13.75 -7.43 -1.97
CA THR A 313 14.08 -8.63 -1.21
C THR A 313 14.05 -9.84 -2.12
N ILE A 314 15.05 -10.69 -2.05
CA ILE A 314 15.09 -11.99 -2.70
C ILE A 314 14.88 -13.07 -1.66
N HIS A 315 13.87 -13.94 -1.87
CA HIS A 315 13.57 -15.05 -1.00
C HIS A 315 14.13 -16.33 -1.60
N ARG A 316 15.06 -16.96 -0.91
CA ARG A 316 15.68 -18.19 -1.36
C ARG A 316 15.43 -19.32 -0.36
N PRO A 317 15.13 -20.55 -0.80
CA PRO A 317 15.12 -21.68 0.11
C PRO A 317 16.55 -21.92 0.63
N ASN A 318 16.66 -22.25 1.91
CA ASN A 318 17.94 -22.73 2.45
C ASN A 318 18.33 -24.07 1.81
N GLY A 319 19.57 -24.53 2.04
CA GLY A 319 20.12 -25.71 1.36
C GLY A 319 19.34 -27.01 1.57
N ASP A 320 18.49 -27.12 2.58
CA ASP A 320 17.61 -28.27 2.87
C ASP A 320 16.12 -27.98 2.63
N ASN A 321 15.76 -26.81 2.14
CA ASN A 321 14.39 -26.32 1.91
C ASN A 321 13.51 -26.29 3.16
N SER A 322 14.09 -26.20 4.35
CA SER A 322 13.33 -26.19 5.60
C SER A 322 12.78 -24.81 5.96
N TYR A 323 13.40 -23.73 5.47
CA TYR A 323 12.95 -22.34 5.62
C TYR A 323 13.45 -21.47 4.47
N MET A 324 12.92 -20.26 4.36
CA MET A 324 13.34 -19.25 3.38
C MET A 324 14.41 -18.35 3.99
N ILE A 325 15.45 -18.06 3.21
CA ILE A 325 16.42 -17.01 3.50
C ILE A 325 15.96 -15.75 2.80
N HIS A 326 15.99 -14.63 3.52
CA HIS A 326 15.58 -13.32 3.00
C HIS A 326 16.80 -12.44 2.85
N ASP A 327 17.14 -12.10 1.62
CA ASP A 327 18.26 -11.20 1.32
C ASP A 327 17.71 -9.84 0.95
N TYR A 328 18.06 -8.82 1.72
CA TYR A 328 17.59 -7.44 1.58
C TYR A 328 18.63 -6.59 0.88
N TYR A 329 18.26 -6.03 -0.26
CA TYR A 329 19.14 -5.24 -1.10
C TYR A 329 18.61 -3.82 -1.27
N SER A 330 19.54 -2.87 -1.45
CA SER A 330 19.21 -1.59 -2.07
C SER A 330 20.28 -1.22 -3.10
N ILE A 331 19.87 -0.47 -4.12
CA ILE A 331 20.73 0.09 -5.14
C ILE A 331 20.58 1.61 -5.08
N ASP A 332 21.70 2.31 -4.95
CA ASP A 332 21.77 3.75 -5.18
C ASP A 332 21.72 3.98 -6.70
N LEU A 333 20.65 4.59 -7.19
CA LEU A 333 20.39 4.80 -8.62
C LEU A 333 21.33 5.83 -9.24
N THR A 334 21.96 6.68 -8.43
CA THR A 334 22.91 7.69 -8.90
C THR A 334 24.28 7.07 -9.17
N THR A 335 24.72 6.15 -8.32
CA THR A 335 26.06 5.55 -8.36
C THR A 335 26.08 4.12 -8.89
N GLY A 336 24.96 3.43 -8.91
CA GLY A 336 24.86 1.99 -9.19
C GLY A 336 25.40 1.11 -8.06
N ASN A 337 25.76 1.68 -6.92
CA ASN A 337 26.28 0.91 -5.79
C ASN A 337 25.16 0.12 -5.12
N MET A 338 25.43 -1.16 -4.88
CA MET A 338 24.52 -2.04 -4.16
C MET A 338 24.96 -2.23 -2.71
N VAL A 339 23.98 -2.16 -1.79
CA VAL A 339 24.12 -2.52 -0.39
C VAL A 339 23.40 -3.86 -0.18
N ASN A 340 24.11 -4.83 0.38
CA ASN A 340 23.66 -6.23 0.52
C ASN A 340 22.93 -6.50 1.83
N GLN A 341 22.60 -5.53 2.61
CA GLN A 341 21.76 -5.70 3.79
C GLN A 341 21.20 -4.35 4.20
N LEU A 342 19.90 -4.19 4.03
CA LEU A 342 19.17 -3.14 4.71
C LEU A 342 19.08 -3.46 6.21
N PRO A 343 18.82 -2.47 7.07
CA PRO A 343 18.54 -2.74 8.47
C PRO A 343 17.41 -3.76 8.63
N VAL A 344 17.66 -4.83 9.36
CA VAL A 344 16.70 -5.91 9.58
C VAL A 344 16.19 -5.93 11.01
N ILE A 345 14.99 -6.46 11.17
CA ILE A 345 14.33 -6.66 12.47
C ILE A 345 13.87 -8.12 12.59
N ASP A 346 13.81 -8.61 13.82
CA ASP A 346 13.19 -9.90 14.13
C ASP A 346 11.66 -9.73 14.16
N ASN A 347 10.97 -10.43 13.28
CA ASN A 347 9.52 -10.54 13.25
C ASN A 347 9.10 -11.91 13.75
N MET A 348 9.16 -12.10 15.09
CA MET A 348 8.73 -13.35 15.77
C MET A 348 9.43 -14.63 15.29
N GLY A 349 10.71 -14.52 14.96
CA GLY A 349 11.54 -15.65 14.51
C GLY A 349 11.86 -15.62 13.02
N GLU A 350 11.40 -14.61 12.30
CA GLU A 350 11.76 -14.35 10.91
C GLU A 350 12.43 -12.97 10.80
N GLU A 351 13.52 -12.90 10.07
CA GLU A 351 14.12 -11.60 9.75
C GLU A 351 13.28 -10.90 8.66
N THR A 352 13.08 -9.61 8.84
CA THR A 352 12.48 -8.73 7.81
C THR A 352 13.23 -7.41 7.77
N SER A 353 13.19 -6.69 6.64
CA SER A 353 13.79 -5.36 6.57
C SER A 353 13.05 -4.38 7.48
N ALA A 354 13.79 -3.44 8.05
CA ALA A 354 13.17 -2.31 8.74
C ALA A 354 12.35 -1.50 7.75
N GLU A 355 11.08 -1.30 8.05
CA GLU A 355 10.13 -0.63 7.16
C GLU A 355 10.11 0.88 7.43
N ILE A 356 10.28 1.70 6.39
CA ILE A 356 10.09 3.14 6.48
C ILE A 356 8.59 3.41 6.62
N VAL A 357 8.20 4.09 7.71
CA VAL A 357 6.80 4.44 7.98
C VAL A 357 6.54 5.94 7.89
N ALA A 358 7.59 6.77 8.06
CA ALA A 358 7.50 8.21 7.82
C ALA A 358 8.84 8.74 7.32
N ASP A 359 8.76 9.78 6.49
CA ASP A 359 9.89 10.46 5.89
C ASP A 359 10.03 11.86 6.48
N MET A 360 11.16 12.13 7.10
CA MET A 360 11.54 13.43 7.63
C MET A 360 12.68 14.01 6.79
N GLN A 361 13.02 15.25 6.96
CA GLN A 361 14.03 15.91 6.16
C GLN A 361 15.35 15.12 6.06
N ASP A 362 15.93 14.70 7.20
CA ASP A 362 17.24 14.04 7.27
C ASP A 362 17.19 12.61 7.85
N ALA A 363 16.00 12.14 8.20
CA ALA A 363 15.82 10.86 8.86
C ALA A 363 14.52 10.17 8.43
N TYR A 364 14.42 8.88 8.71
CA TYR A 364 13.19 8.11 8.63
C TYR A 364 12.71 7.73 10.02
N LEU A 365 11.40 7.72 10.22
CA LEU A 365 10.80 6.87 11.23
C LEU A 365 10.67 5.48 10.63
N VAL A 366 11.21 4.48 11.31
CA VAL A 366 11.16 3.09 10.86
C VAL A 366 10.56 2.18 11.92
N ARG A 367 9.90 1.12 11.47
CA ARG A 367 9.61 -0.02 12.32
C ARG A 367 10.91 -0.79 12.51
N CYS A 368 11.52 -0.69 13.68
CA CYS A 368 12.84 -1.23 13.98
C CYS A 368 12.82 -2.47 14.88
N GLY A 369 11.63 -2.98 15.23
CA GLY A 369 11.48 -4.17 16.03
C GLY A 369 10.03 -4.58 16.22
N ILE A 370 9.84 -5.78 16.77
CA ILE A 370 8.55 -6.29 17.20
C ILE A 370 8.71 -6.90 18.57
N GLN A 371 7.90 -6.43 19.51
CA GLN A 371 7.80 -6.99 20.85
C GLN A 371 6.59 -7.90 20.93
N ARG A 372 6.70 -9.06 21.58
CA ARG A 372 5.52 -9.85 21.95
C ARG A 372 4.86 -9.24 23.17
N VAL A 373 3.58 -8.97 23.06
CA VAL A 373 2.75 -8.50 24.17
C VAL A 373 1.61 -9.45 24.41
N THR A 374 1.14 -9.53 25.65
CA THR A 374 0.02 -10.37 26.02
C THR A 374 -1.25 -9.53 26.02
N TYR A 375 -2.17 -9.84 25.14
CA TYR A 375 -3.50 -9.26 25.10
C TYR A 375 -4.47 -10.06 25.97
N HIS A 376 -5.40 -9.37 26.61
CA HIS A 376 -6.47 -9.96 27.38
C HIS A 376 -7.80 -9.74 26.66
N THR A 377 -8.31 -10.77 25.99
CA THR A 377 -9.59 -10.70 25.28
C THR A 377 -10.71 -11.22 26.16
N VAL A 378 -11.74 -10.42 26.38
CA VAL A 378 -12.96 -10.86 27.05
C VAL A 378 -13.86 -11.53 26.02
N MET A 379 -14.10 -12.83 26.20
CA MET A 379 -14.99 -13.61 25.32
C MET A 379 -16.47 -13.31 25.61
N ASP A 380 -17.37 -13.65 24.67
CA ASP A 380 -18.82 -13.44 24.82
C ASP A 380 -19.43 -14.10 26.06
N ASP A 381 -18.81 -15.16 26.57
CA ASP A 381 -19.22 -15.87 27.78
C ASP A 381 -18.65 -15.24 29.07
N GLY A 382 -17.91 -14.12 28.95
CA GLY A 382 -17.27 -13.41 30.08
C GLY A 382 -15.92 -14.02 30.52
N THR A 383 -15.43 -15.07 29.85
CA THR A 383 -14.11 -15.61 30.14
C THR A 383 -13.01 -14.69 29.57
N ILE A 384 -11.87 -14.62 30.28
CA ILE A 384 -10.71 -13.87 29.79
C ILE A 384 -9.74 -14.85 29.12
N GLN A 385 -9.52 -14.66 27.82
CA GLN A 385 -8.52 -15.39 27.07
C GLN A 385 -7.26 -14.53 26.92
N GLN A 386 -6.11 -15.11 27.26
CA GLN A 386 -4.82 -14.49 26.98
C GLN A 386 -4.36 -14.90 25.58
N ARG A 387 -3.93 -13.92 24.79
CA ARG A 387 -3.30 -14.11 23.48
C ARG A 387 -2.00 -13.34 23.44
N GLU A 388 -0.99 -13.93 22.83
CA GLU A 388 0.21 -13.20 22.48
C GLU A 388 0.10 -12.66 21.07
N GLY A 389 0.51 -11.42 20.87
CA GLY A 389 0.53 -10.79 19.56
C GLY A 389 1.71 -9.83 19.40
N PRO A 390 2.01 -9.44 18.16
CA PRO A 390 3.10 -8.53 17.86
C PRO A 390 2.73 -7.09 18.21
N PHE A 391 3.67 -6.37 18.80
CA PHE A 391 3.62 -4.94 18.99
C PHE A 391 4.84 -4.29 18.33
N ALA A 392 4.62 -3.43 17.35
CA ALA A 392 5.69 -2.81 16.59
C ALA A 392 6.47 -1.79 17.44
N GLN A 393 7.78 -1.89 17.40
CA GLN A 393 8.70 -0.91 17.95
C GLN A 393 9.19 0.03 16.86
N TYR A 394 9.35 1.29 17.20
CA TYR A 394 9.77 2.32 16.27
C TYR A 394 11.07 2.96 16.71
N GLY A 395 11.81 3.44 15.72
CA GLY A 395 13.03 4.20 15.92
C GLY A 395 13.23 5.21 14.80
N MET A 396 13.99 6.24 15.10
CA MET A 396 14.46 7.20 14.12
C MET A 396 15.85 6.81 13.67
N ILE A 397 16.08 6.83 12.35
CA ILE A 397 17.38 6.52 11.75
C ILE A 397 17.70 7.60 10.71
N SER A 398 18.96 8.02 10.60
CA SER A 398 19.34 8.92 9.50
C SER A 398 19.15 8.20 8.15
N LYS A 399 18.77 8.95 7.11
CA LYS A 399 18.61 8.41 5.76
C LYS A 399 19.91 7.74 5.29
N GLU A 400 21.05 8.37 5.57
CA GLU A 400 22.37 7.82 5.25
C GLU A 400 22.62 6.45 5.89
N ASN A 401 22.34 6.29 7.19
CA ASN A 401 22.54 5.01 7.89
C ASN A 401 21.58 3.93 7.37
N TYR A 402 20.33 4.31 7.11
CA TYR A 402 19.34 3.36 6.56
C TYR A 402 19.83 2.76 5.24
N TRP A 403 20.22 3.60 4.28
CA TRP A 403 20.66 3.14 2.96
C TRP A 403 22.05 2.48 2.96
N LYS A 404 22.83 2.67 4.01
CA LYS A 404 24.10 1.94 4.24
C LYS A 404 23.92 0.60 5.00
N GLY A 405 22.71 0.26 5.41
CA GLY A 405 22.45 -0.95 6.20
C GLY A 405 22.94 -0.88 7.65
N ILE A 406 23.12 0.32 8.19
CA ILE A 406 23.60 0.54 9.56
C ILE A 406 22.40 0.67 10.49
N SER A 407 22.21 -0.30 11.41
CA SER A 407 21.09 -0.36 12.34
C SER A 407 21.31 0.49 13.61
N GLU A 408 21.59 1.79 13.44
CA GLU A 408 21.74 2.74 14.54
C GLU A 408 20.47 3.56 14.71
N TYR A 409 19.57 3.11 15.57
CA TYR A 409 18.28 3.75 15.83
C TYR A 409 18.27 4.56 17.10
N THR A 410 17.61 5.72 17.06
CA THR A 410 17.12 6.39 18.27
C THR A 410 15.70 5.86 18.56
N ALA A 411 15.58 5.08 19.62
CA ALA A 411 14.33 4.40 19.94
C ALA A 411 13.21 5.39 20.30
N ILE A 412 12.00 5.16 19.79
CA ILE A 412 10.78 5.82 20.23
C ILE A 412 10.33 5.19 21.55
N GLN A 413 10.18 6.02 22.57
CA GLN A 413 9.67 5.59 23.86
C GLN A 413 8.14 5.42 23.80
N SER A 414 7.64 4.26 24.20
CA SER A 414 6.19 4.01 24.19
C SER A 414 5.58 4.20 25.58
N ASP A 415 4.55 5.04 25.65
CA ASP A 415 3.64 5.16 26.81
C ASP A 415 2.36 4.33 26.61
N VAL A 416 2.29 3.58 25.50
CA VAL A 416 1.15 2.75 25.14
C VAL A 416 1.29 1.40 25.85
N ASN A 417 0.29 1.07 26.68
CA ASN A 417 0.17 -0.20 27.37
C ASN A 417 -1.03 -0.95 26.80
N LEU A 418 -0.83 -2.12 26.22
CA LEU A 418 -1.85 -2.97 25.62
C LEU A 418 -2.41 -4.01 26.61
#